data_1269818b8961ad6dc96bf3c75151a6f8
#
_entry.id   1269818b8961ad6dc96bf3c75151a6f8
#
_cell.length_a   1.000
_cell.length_b   1.000
_cell.length_c   1.000
_cell.angle_alpha   90.00
_cell.angle_beta   90.00
_cell.angle_gamma   90.00
#
_symmetry.space_group_name_H-M   'P 1'
#
loop_
_entity.id
_entity.type
_entity.pdbx_description
1 polymer ?
#
loop_
_entity_poly.entity_id
_entity_poly.type
_entity_poly.pdbx_seq_one_letter_code
_entity_poly.pdbx_strand_id
1 'polypeptide(L)'
;LFPIPAELLTAGKHRLRFESTIENSNEGFLERPILQGDFLVSGENQLRAMPRENQNWNCESWPQLGAPQGFGPHEYEFDFQLTAEQAAQNWNIHLPDCIGVAQVWIGENEIGQSSWAPRVLPTCGLRAGRNVLRVRLHGSWNNLLSRLNTLENGLRGEVKLVSL
;
A
#
# COMPACT_ATOMS: atom_id res chain seq x y z
N LEU A 1 -6.22 -11.16 19.61
CA LEU A 1 -5.28 -11.63 18.59
C LEU A 1 -4.60 -12.90 19.06
N PHE A 2 -4.61 -13.93 18.21
CA PHE A 2 -3.91 -15.18 18.45
C PHE A 2 -2.76 -15.29 17.46
N PRO A 3 -1.49 -15.16 17.88
CA PRO A 3 -0.37 -15.32 16.98
C PRO A 3 -0.26 -16.76 16.49
N ILE A 4 -0.04 -16.92 15.19
CA ILE A 4 0.28 -18.21 14.60
C ILE A 4 1.79 -18.31 14.52
N PRO A 5 2.42 -19.30 15.20
CA PRO A 5 3.86 -19.47 15.15
C PRO A 5 4.37 -19.69 13.71
N ALA A 6 5.46 -19.00 13.33
CA ALA A 6 5.96 -19.05 11.97
C ALA A 6 6.38 -20.47 11.51
N GLU A 7 6.82 -21.31 12.44
CA GLU A 7 7.19 -22.71 12.19
C GLU A 7 6.00 -23.60 11.77
N LEU A 8 4.77 -23.15 12.04
CA LEU A 8 3.55 -23.82 11.59
C LEU A 8 3.09 -23.38 10.20
N LEU A 9 3.69 -22.31 9.66
CA LEU A 9 3.34 -21.75 8.36
C LEU A 9 4.29 -22.28 7.25
N THR A 10 4.29 -23.57 7.05
CA THR A 10 5.03 -24.22 5.96
C THR A 10 4.28 -24.09 4.63
N ALA A 11 4.95 -24.36 3.51
CA ALA A 11 4.25 -24.40 2.23
C ALA A 11 3.22 -25.55 2.21
N GLY A 12 2.01 -25.25 1.74
CA GLY A 12 0.95 -26.24 1.60
C GLY A 12 -0.41 -25.79 2.13
N LYS A 13 -1.31 -26.76 2.28
CA LYS A 13 -2.67 -26.54 2.76
C LYS A 13 -2.71 -26.64 4.29
N HIS A 14 -3.12 -25.57 4.92
CA HIS A 14 -3.33 -25.51 6.37
C HIS A 14 -4.81 -25.50 6.72
N ARG A 15 -5.13 -26.05 7.88
CA ARG A 15 -6.46 -26.01 8.47
C ARG A 15 -6.38 -25.37 9.86
N LEU A 16 -7.05 -24.25 10.02
CA LEU A 16 -7.28 -23.64 11.33
C LEU A 16 -8.57 -24.20 11.91
N ARG A 17 -8.51 -24.68 13.16
CA ARG A 17 -9.66 -25.15 13.92
C ARG A 17 -9.81 -24.29 15.15
N PHE A 18 -10.99 -23.74 15.32
CA PHE A 18 -11.37 -22.96 16.48
C PHE A 18 -12.40 -23.76 17.30
N GLU A 19 -12.16 -23.88 18.57
CA GLU A 19 -13.08 -24.52 19.50
C GLU A 19 -13.46 -23.54 20.61
N SER A 20 -14.74 -23.46 20.93
CA SER A 20 -15.24 -22.62 22.00
C SER A 20 -16.34 -23.36 22.72
N THR A 21 -16.34 -23.32 24.07
CA THR A 21 -17.45 -23.77 24.89
C THR A 21 -18.42 -22.60 25.04
N ILE A 22 -19.68 -22.83 24.71
CA ILE A 22 -20.74 -21.82 24.78
C ILE A 22 -21.64 -22.19 25.97
N GLU A 23 -21.65 -21.33 26.98
CA GLU A 23 -22.49 -21.50 28.18
C GLU A 23 -23.77 -20.68 28.06
N ASN A 24 -23.76 -19.60 27.28
CA ASN A 24 -24.93 -18.77 27.03
C ASN A 24 -24.93 -18.20 25.60
N SER A 25 -26.04 -17.61 25.17
CA SER A 25 -26.25 -17.12 23.80
C SER A 25 -25.36 -15.94 23.39
N ASN A 26 -24.68 -15.32 24.33
CA ASN A 26 -23.79 -14.16 24.06
C ASN A 26 -22.32 -14.55 23.99
N GLU A 27 -22.01 -15.85 24.05
CA GLU A 27 -20.66 -16.38 23.98
C GLU A 27 -20.40 -17.05 22.64
N GLY A 28 -19.13 -17.33 22.38
CA GLY A 28 -18.70 -18.00 21.17
C GLY A 28 -18.13 -17.02 20.11
N PHE A 29 -18.07 -17.50 18.88
CA PHE A 29 -17.56 -16.69 17.77
C PHE A 29 -18.69 -15.83 17.19
N LEU A 30 -18.83 -14.62 17.71
CA LEU A 30 -19.83 -13.65 17.24
C LEU A 30 -19.48 -13.07 15.86
N GLU A 31 -18.20 -13.08 15.51
CA GLU A 31 -17.71 -12.60 14.23
C GLU A 31 -16.85 -13.65 13.52
N ARG A 32 -16.69 -13.48 12.21
CA ARG A 32 -15.84 -14.36 11.41
C ARG A 32 -14.37 -14.16 11.80
N PRO A 33 -13.59 -15.23 11.96
CA PRO A 33 -12.14 -15.10 12.12
C PRO A 33 -11.52 -14.38 10.93
N ILE A 34 -10.60 -13.45 11.20
CA ILE A 34 -9.83 -12.72 10.20
C ILE A 34 -8.37 -13.14 10.36
N LEU A 35 -7.76 -13.58 9.27
CA LEU A 35 -6.33 -13.82 9.23
C LEU A 35 -5.65 -12.50 8.86
N GLN A 36 -4.69 -12.08 9.67
CA GLN A 36 -3.91 -10.85 9.47
C GLN A 36 -2.43 -11.18 9.40
N GLY A 37 -1.71 -10.57 8.47
CA GLY A 37 -0.27 -10.75 8.31
C GLY A 37 0.25 -10.14 7.01
N ASP A 38 1.55 -10.28 6.81
CA ASP A 38 2.25 -9.80 5.60
C ASP A 38 2.14 -10.85 4.48
N PHE A 39 1.00 -10.91 3.82
CA PHE A 39 0.75 -11.83 2.72
C PHE A 39 -0.14 -11.19 1.65
N LEU A 40 -0.02 -11.70 0.43
CA LEU A 40 -0.92 -11.43 -0.68
C LEU A 40 -1.93 -12.56 -0.84
N VAL A 41 -3.11 -12.26 -1.35
CA VAL A 41 -4.16 -13.24 -1.65
C VAL A 41 -4.31 -13.36 -3.16
N SER A 42 -4.15 -14.55 -3.72
CA SER A 42 -4.45 -14.81 -5.12
C SER A 42 -5.95 -15.05 -5.33
N GLY A 43 -6.40 -15.00 -6.61
CA GLY A 43 -7.81 -15.19 -6.97
C GLY A 43 -8.44 -16.52 -6.54
N GLU A 44 -7.62 -17.49 -6.13
CA GLU A 44 -8.06 -18.80 -5.62
C GLU A 44 -8.02 -18.88 -4.08
N ASN A 45 -7.99 -17.74 -3.39
CA ASN A 45 -7.81 -17.63 -1.93
C ASN A 45 -6.51 -18.29 -1.42
N GLN A 46 -5.48 -18.33 -2.25
CA GLN A 46 -4.17 -18.81 -1.84
C GLN A 46 -3.37 -17.65 -1.24
N LEU A 47 -2.74 -17.92 -0.11
CA LEU A 47 -1.82 -16.98 0.50
C LEU A 47 -0.45 -17.09 -0.16
N ARG A 48 0.13 -15.97 -0.49
CA ARG A 48 1.51 -15.84 -0.99
C ARG A 48 2.29 -14.95 -0.05
N ALA A 49 3.55 -15.27 0.17
CA ALA A 49 4.43 -14.39 0.93
C ALA A 49 4.47 -13.02 0.26
N MET A 50 4.37 -11.97 1.06
CA MET A 50 4.62 -10.62 0.57
C MET A 50 6.10 -10.52 0.19
N PRO A 51 6.44 -10.07 -1.01
CA PRO A 51 7.83 -9.88 -1.39
C PRO A 51 8.49 -8.90 -0.41
N ARG A 52 9.63 -9.29 0.15
CA ARG A 52 10.35 -8.48 1.15
C ARG A 52 11.20 -7.38 0.55
N GLU A 53 11.47 -7.44 -0.75
CA GLU A 53 12.26 -6.45 -1.47
C GLU A 53 11.34 -5.36 -2.04
N ASN A 54 11.85 -4.13 -2.07
CA ASN A 54 11.26 -2.95 -2.70
C ASN A 54 10.72 -3.31 -4.10
N GLN A 55 9.60 -3.98 -4.15
CA GLN A 55 8.90 -4.12 -5.41
C GLN A 55 8.34 -2.74 -5.69
N ASN A 56 8.84 -2.14 -6.78
CA ASN A 56 8.10 -1.10 -7.45
C ASN A 56 6.71 -1.67 -7.70
N TRP A 57 5.79 -1.36 -6.78
CA TRP A 57 4.41 -1.70 -6.97
C TRP A 57 4.03 -1.01 -8.28
N ASN A 58 3.75 -1.79 -9.32
CA ASN A 58 3.16 -1.22 -10.51
C ASN A 58 2.03 -0.32 -10.03
N CYS A 59 1.91 0.86 -10.62
CA CYS A 59 0.87 1.81 -10.24
C CYS A 59 -0.52 1.26 -10.59
N GLU A 60 -0.91 0.21 -9.90
CA GLU A 60 -2.16 -0.53 -10.00
C GLU A 60 -2.87 -0.53 -8.65
N SER A 61 -4.13 -0.90 -8.64
CA SER A 61 -4.87 -1.00 -7.37
C SER A 61 -4.38 -2.19 -6.54
N TRP A 62 -4.34 -2.03 -5.22
CA TRP A 62 -3.92 -3.10 -4.30
C TRP A 62 -4.75 -4.38 -4.43
N PRO A 63 -6.08 -4.33 -4.65
CA PRO A 63 -6.84 -5.53 -4.97
C PRO A 63 -6.33 -6.31 -6.17
N GLN A 64 -5.93 -5.62 -7.26
CA GLN A 64 -5.36 -6.25 -8.46
C GLN A 64 -3.98 -6.87 -8.17
N LEU A 65 -3.22 -6.25 -7.27
CA LEU A 65 -1.92 -6.76 -6.82
C LEU A 65 -2.02 -7.90 -5.80
N GLY A 66 -3.22 -8.31 -5.42
CA GLY A 66 -3.46 -9.41 -4.48
C GLY A 66 -3.60 -8.96 -3.01
N ALA A 67 -3.82 -7.67 -2.77
CA ALA A 67 -4.08 -7.10 -1.46
C ALA A 67 -5.49 -6.46 -1.37
N PRO A 68 -6.57 -7.24 -1.54
CA PRO A 68 -7.94 -6.69 -1.63
C PRO A 68 -8.39 -5.98 -0.35
N GLN A 69 -7.84 -6.35 0.80
CA GLN A 69 -8.13 -5.72 2.09
C GLN A 69 -7.04 -4.74 2.51
N GLY A 70 -6.10 -4.44 1.61
CA GLY A 70 -5.02 -3.50 1.87
C GLY A 70 -5.55 -2.10 2.19
N PHE A 71 -5.06 -1.52 3.27
CA PHE A 71 -5.33 -0.12 3.65
C PHE A 71 -4.04 0.68 3.92
N GLY A 72 -2.89 0.02 3.85
CA GLY A 72 -1.57 0.61 3.98
C GLY A 72 -1.03 0.67 5.41
N PRO A 73 0.06 1.41 5.61
CA PRO A 73 0.76 2.15 4.56
C PRO A 73 1.52 1.24 3.58
N HIS A 74 1.51 1.61 2.31
CA HIS A 74 2.39 1.01 1.30
C HIS A 74 3.30 2.08 0.71
N GLU A 75 4.55 1.72 0.45
CA GLU A 75 5.55 2.62 -0.12
C GLU A 75 5.80 2.27 -1.58
N TYR A 76 5.91 3.33 -2.39
CA TYR A 76 6.32 3.30 -3.78
C TYR A 76 7.61 4.10 -3.89
N GLU A 77 8.58 3.56 -4.61
CA GLU A 77 9.85 4.20 -4.84
C GLU A 77 10.11 4.32 -6.34
N PHE A 78 10.48 5.52 -6.79
CA PHE A 78 10.73 5.82 -8.19
C PHE A 78 12.12 6.44 -8.31
N ASP A 79 12.99 5.75 -9.05
CA ASP A 79 14.30 6.26 -9.42
C ASP A 79 14.22 7.05 -10.73
N PHE A 80 14.82 8.21 -10.75
CA PHE A 80 14.92 9.02 -11.97
C PHE A 80 16.20 9.87 -11.97
N GLN A 81 16.59 10.31 -13.16
CA GLN A 81 17.78 11.13 -13.33
C GLN A 81 17.42 12.48 -13.92
N LEU A 82 18.09 13.53 -13.45
CA LEU A 82 17.96 14.88 -13.97
C LEU A 82 19.33 15.40 -14.44
N THR A 83 19.32 16.14 -15.52
CA THR A 83 20.48 16.96 -15.92
C THR A 83 20.63 18.15 -14.96
N ALA A 84 21.76 18.83 -15.01
CA ALA A 84 21.97 20.05 -14.23
C ALA A 84 20.95 21.15 -14.59
N GLU A 85 20.61 21.27 -15.86
CA GLU A 85 19.59 22.21 -16.36
C GLU A 85 18.20 21.87 -15.84
N GLN A 86 17.82 20.59 -15.85
CA GLN A 86 16.54 20.12 -15.31
C GLN A 86 16.46 20.31 -13.80
N ALA A 87 17.55 20.03 -13.08
CA ALA A 87 17.57 20.18 -11.62
C ALA A 87 17.47 21.64 -11.16
N ALA A 88 17.84 22.60 -12.04
CA ALA A 88 17.71 24.04 -11.77
C ALA A 88 16.28 24.59 -12.02
N GLN A 89 15.40 23.80 -12.61
CA GLN A 89 14.01 24.20 -12.87
C GLN A 89 13.12 23.93 -11.65
N ASN A 90 12.00 24.64 -11.61
CA ASN A 90 10.94 24.37 -10.65
C ASN A 90 10.01 23.28 -11.20
N TRP A 91 9.75 22.28 -10.39
CA TRP A 91 8.91 21.16 -10.77
C TRP A 91 7.77 20.97 -9.77
N ASN A 92 6.67 20.45 -10.27
CA ASN A 92 5.60 19.86 -9.46
C ASN A 92 5.57 18.35 -9.65
N ILE A 93 5.29 17.61 -8.58
CA ILE A 93 4.92 16.21 -8.65
C ILE A 93 3.42 16.13 -8.78
N HIS A 94 2.97 15.48 -9.84
CA HIS A 94 1.58 15.11 -10.04
C HIS A 94 1.44 13.62 -9.72
N LEU A 95 0.73 13.33 -8.63
CA LEU A 95 0.38 11.96 -8.30
C LEU A 95 -0.87 11.55 -9.07
N PRO A 96 -0.94 10.29 -9.53
CA PRO A 96 -2.14 9.77 -10.18
C PRO A 96 -3.29 9.64 -9.17
N ASP A 97 -4.42 9.18 -9.66
CA ASP A 97 -5.58 8.90 -8.82
C ASP A 97 -5.25 7.86 -7.76
N CYS A 98 -5.59 8.18 -6.51
CA CYS A 98 -5.45 7.27 -5.39
C CYS A 98 -6.49 7.59 -4.30
N ILE A 99 -6.84 6.60 -3.51
CA ILE A 99 -7.74 6.74 -2.37
C ILE A 99 -6.89 6.82 -1.10
N GLY A 100 -7.14 7.84 -0.28
CA GLY A 100 -6.42 8.02 0.98
C GLY A 100 -5.42 9.18 0.97
N VAL A 101 -4.43 9.10 1.85
CA VAL A 101 -3.42 10.16 2.06
C VAL A 101 -2.09 9.70 1.50
N ALA A 102 -1.52 10.48 0.59
CA ALA A 102 -0.18 10.28 0.07
C ALA A 102 0.80 11.23 0.77
N GLN A 103 1.81 10.68 1.42
CA GLN A 103 2.98 11.41 1.91
C GLN A 103 4.12 11.23 0.90
N VAL A 104 4.88 12.27 0.63
CA VAL A 104 5.84 12.28 -0.47
C VAL A 104 7.20 12.83 -0.02
N TRP A 105 8.27 12.13 -0.42
CA TRP A 105 9.66 12.52 -0.15
C TRP A 105 10.48 12.55 -1.43
N ILE A 106 11.49 13.42 -1.47
CA ILE A 106 12.60 13.36 -2.42
C ILE A 106 13.87 13.07 -1.60
N GLY A 107 14.45 11.89 -1.82
CA GLY A 107 15.48 11.36 -0.94
C GLY A 107 14.97 11.24 0.50
N GLU A 108 15.64 11.91 1.45
CA GLU A 108 15.23 11.94 2.85
C GLU A 108 14.32 13.13 3.21
N ASN A 109 14.08 14.05 2.28
CA ASN A 109 13.31 15.25 2.54
C ASN A 109 11.83 15.02 2.25
N GLU A 110 10.98 15.16 3.27
CA GLU A 110 9.53 15.19 3.08
C GLU A 110 9.15 16.50 2.39
N ILE A 111 8.47 16.40 1.24
CA ILE A 111 8.00 17.55 0.47
C ILE A 111 6.54 17.88 0.76
N GLY A 112 5.82 16.96 1.39
CA GLY A 112 4.46 17.20 1.84
C GLY A 112 3.53 16.00 1.72
N GLN A 113 2.25 16.27 1.95
CA GLN A 113 1.19 15.29 1.85
C GLN A 113 0.01 15.79 1.04
N SER A 114 -0.72 14.88 0.42
CA SER A 114 -1.92 15.17 -0.34
C SER A 114 -3.04 14.20 0.02
N SER A 115 -4.20 14.75 0.40
CA SER A 115 -5.38 13.95 0.78
C SER A 115 -6.48 14.02 -0.28
N TRP A 116 -6.46 15.01 -1.17
CA TRP A 116 -7.52 15.31 -2.13
C TRP A 116 -6.94 15.60 -3.52
N ALA A 117 -7.76 15.40 -4.55
CA ALA A 117 -7.44 15.83 -5.90
C ALA A 117 -7.65 17.36 -6.06
N PRO A 118 -6.87 18.05 -6.90
CA PRO A 118 -5.71 17.54 -7.64
C PRO A 118 -4.51 17.30 -6.71
N ARG A 119 -3.84 16.18 -6.89
CA ARG A 119 -2.70 15.79 -6.07
C ARG A 119 -1.40 16.32 -6.67
N VAL A 120 -1.14 17.57 -6.40
CA VAL A 120 0.01 18.31 -6.92
C VAL A 120 0.84 18.85 -5.77
N LEU A 121 2.11 18.54 -5.76
CA LEU A 121 3.05 18.97 -4.73
C LEU A 121 4.24 19.67 -5.37
N PRO A 122 4.64 20.85 -4.89
CA PRO A 122 5.86 21.50 -5.35
C PRO A 122 7.08 20.68 -4.90
N THR A 123 8.09 20.60 -5.75
CA THR A 123 9.32 19.90 -5.39
C THR A 123 10.30 20.81 -4.69
N CYS A 124 11.11 20.22 -3.81
CA CYS A 124 12.32 20.83 -3.29
C CYS A 124 13.42 19.75 -3.18
N GLY A 125 14.68 20.18 -3.25
CA GLY A 125 15.82 19.27 -3.04
C GLY A 125 16.17 18.38 -4.24
N LEU A 126 15.62 18.62 -5.42
CA LEU A 126 16.06 17.96 -6.65
C LEU A 126 17.50 18.35 -6.97
N ARG A 127 18.27 17.39 -7.48
CA ARG A 127 19.69 17.57 -7.84
C ARG A 127 20.01 16.92 -9.17
N ALA A 128 21.07 17.37 -9.79
CA ALA A 128 21.60 16.70 -10.97
C ALA A 128 22.04 15.27 -10.64
N GLY A 129 21.81 14.35 -11.56
CA GLY A 129 22.03 12.93 -11.36
C GLY A 129 20.82 12.20 -10.79
N ARG A 130 21.09 11.15 -10.03
CA ARG A 130 20.05 10.26 -9.46
C ARG A 130 19.26 10.96 -8.36
N ASN A 131 17.94 10.87 -8.47
CA ASN A 131 16.97 11.26 -7.48
C ASN A 131 16.05 10.07 -7.17
N VAL A 132 15.56 10.01 -5.95
CA VAL A 132 14.61 9.00 -5.49
C VAL A 132 13.37 9.73 -5.00
N LEU A 133 12.24 9.46 -5.62
CA LEU A 133 10.92 9.88 -5.15
C LEU A 133 10.29 8.72 -4.39
N ARG A 134 9.89 8.95 -3.16
CA ARG A 134 9.18 7.98 -2.33
C ARG A 134 7.78 8.49 -2.02
N VAL A 135 6.79 7.64 -2.24
CA VAL A 135 5.38 7.92 -1.93
C VAL A 135 4.88 6.86 -0.97
N ARG A 136 4.49 7.28 0.22
CA ARG A 136 3.82 6.41 1.20
C ARG A 136 2.33 6.69 1.14
N LEU A 137 1.56 5.69 0.76
CA LEU A 137 0.11 5.81 0.61
C LEU A 137 -0.60 5.09 1.76
N HIS A 138 -1.40 5.83 2.50
CA HIS A 138 -2.35 5.33 3.48
C HIS A 138 -3.73 5.27 2.81
N GLY A 139 -4.22 4.08 2.58
CA GLY A 139 -5.51 3.87 1.94
C GLY A 139 -6.69 4.00 2.89
N SER A 140 -7.87 3.69 2.38
CA SER A 140 -9.10 3.69 3.18
C SER A 140 -9.25 2.39 3.97
N TRP A 141 -9.68 2.50 5.22
CA TRP A 141 -10.08 1.38 6.07
C TRP A 141 -11.31 0.64 5.53
N ASN A 142 -11.99 1.19 4.53
CA ASN A 142 -13.18 0.57 3.95
C ASN A 142 -12.92 -0.86 3.49
N ASN A 143 -11.75 -1.15 2.89
CA ASN A 143 -11.43 -2.49 2.41
C ASN A 143 -11.24 -3.50 3.53
N LEU A 144 -10.84 -3.06 4.72
CA LEU A 144 -10.74 -3.91 5.88
C LEU A 144 -12.12 -4.19 6.50
N LEU A 145 -12.98 -3.18 6.55
CA LEU A 145 -14.25 -3.20 7.27
C LEU A 145 -15.44 -3.60 6.40
N SER A 146 -15.43 -3.25 5.11
CA SER A 146 -16.53 -3.52 4.19
C SER A 146 -16.44 -4.94 3.62
N ARG A 147 -17.56 -5.63 3.65
CA ARG A 147 -17.72 -6.96 3.03
C ARG A 147 -18.31 -6.88 1.61
N LEU A 148 -18.86 -5.74 1.24
CA LEU A 148 -19.68 -5.62 0.03
C LEU A 148 -18.98 -4.86 -1.10
N ASN A 149 -18.15 -3.88 -0.77
CA ASN A 149 -17.50 -3.02 -1.76
C ASN A 149 -16.01 -2.88 -1.45
N THR A 150 -15.18 -3.50 -2.26
CA THR A 150 -13.74 -3.28 -2.23
C THR A 150 -13.42 -2.02 -3.03
N LEU A 151 -12.83 -1.02 -2.39
CA LEU A 151 -12.30 0.15 -3.06
C LEU A 151 -10.97 -0.20 -3.74
N GLU A 152 -10.74 0.39 -4.88
CA GLU A 152 -9.47 0.27 -5.59
C GLU A 152 -8.39 1.17 -4.95
N ASN A 153 -8.01 0.86 -3.70
CA ASN A 153 -6.88 1.49 -3.04
C ASN A 153 -5.60 1.26 -3.86
N GLY A 154 -4.67 2.17 -3.76
CA GLY A 154 -3.40 2.09 -4.47
C GLY A 154 -3.12 3.36 -5.27
N LEU A 155 -1.89 3.49 -5.75
CA LEU A 155 -1.47 4.56 -6.64
C LEU A 155 -1.72 4.10 -8.08
N ARG A 156 -2.76 4.64 -8.75
CA ARG A 156 -3.23 4.13 -10.05
C ARG A 156 -2.83 5.05 -11.18
N GLY A 157 -1.86 4.64 -11.98
CA GLY A 157 -1.36 5.39 -13.13
C GLY A 157 0.05 5.96 -12.91
N GLU A 158 0.44 6.90 -13.72
CA GLU A 158 1.80 7.44 -13.73
C GLU A 158 2.00 8.59 -12.75
N VAL A 159 3.09 8.55 -12.01
CA VAL A 159 3.61 9.70 -11.30
C VAL A 159 4.40 10.57 -12.29
N LYS A 160 4.14 11.86 -12.31
CA LYS A 160 4.74 12.78 -13.28
C LYS A 160 5.46 13.93 -12.59
N LEU A 161 6.63 14.29 -13.12
CA LEU A 161 7.26 15.57 -12.87
C LEU A 161 6.84 16.53 -13.99
N VAL A 162 6.27 17.66 -13.60
CA VAL A 162 5.78 18.70 -14.53
C VAL A 162 6.51 19.99 -14.22
N SER A 163 7.21 20.54 -15.21
CA SER A 163 7.87 21.87 -15.10
C SER A 163 6.84 22.98 -14.97
N LEU A 164 7.16 23.97 -14.15
CA LEU A 164 6.38 25.20 -13.98
C LEU A 164 6.70 26.21 -15.07
#